data_cc1209f29aff3dc0aafce10b2509fc8b
#
_entry.id   cc1209f29aff3dc0aafce10b2509fc8b
#
_cell.length_a   1.000
_cell.length_b   1.000
_cell.length_c   1.000
_cell.angle_alpha   90.00
_cell.angle_beta   90.00
_cell.angle_gamma   90.00
#
_symmetry.space_group_name_H-M   'P 1'
#
loop_
_entity.id
_entity.type
_entity.pdbx_description
1 polymer ?
#
loop_
_entity_poly.entity_id
_entity_poly.type
_entity_poly.pdbx_seq_one_letter_code
_entity_poly.pdbx_strand_id
1 'polypeptide(L)'
;MNDVRSNAAIKGQEHWTKKGDVNLFLWEKRAPGGAKNGTVLFVHGSSMASQPVFDLRVPGRPNSSAMDYFAERGFDTWCIDMEGYGRSDKKRGIDATIWEGADDLDAGSDYIMKTRNSGPMMVYGISSGALRAAAFAQRRPERVKRLALDAHVWTGEGSPTLEQRRKKLSEYLKTKRRPIDKSFVRSIFERDRKSTRLNSSHT
;
A
#
# COMPACT_ATOMS: atom_id res chain seq x y z
N MET A 1 -0.74 -3.15 -35.52
CA MET A 1 -0.61 -1.73 -35.17
C MET A 1 0.08 -1.63 -33.82
N ASN A 2 1.39 -1.41 -33.81
CA ASN A 2 2.13 -1.22 -32.58
C ASN A 2 1.91 0.22 -32.11
N ASP A 3 1.05 0.36 -31.11
CA ASP A 3 0.85 1.63 -30.40
C ASP A 3 2.13 1.91 -29.57
N VAL A 4 3.06 2.66 -30.19
CA VAL A 4 4.24 3.20 -29.49
C VAL A 4 3.72 4.30 -28.56
N ARG A 5 3.16 3.89 -27.41
CA ARG A 5 2.81 4.82 -26.34
C ARG A 5 4.11 5.44 -25.85
N SER A 6 4.17 6.75 -25.88
CA SER A 6 5.32 7.52 -25.41
C SER A 6 5.68 7.07 -24.00
N ASN A 7 6.87 6.53 -23.84
CA ASN A 7 7.40 5.97 -22.60
C ASN A 7 7.84 7.10 -21.61
N ALA A 8 7.17 8.24 -21.66
CA ALA A 8 7.38 9.33 -20.72
C ALA A 8 6.77 8.93 -19.38
N ALA A 9 7.63 8.74 -18.39
CA ALA A 9 7.24 8.40 -17.04
C ALA A 9 6.20 9.38 -16.50
N ILE A 10 5.06 8.87 -16.03
CA ILE A 10 4.02 9.69 -15.42
C ILE A 10 4.60 10.36 -14.17
N LYS A 11 4.54 11.70 -14.14
CA LYS A 11 5.05 12.48 -13.03
C LYS A 11 4.15 12.27 -11.80
N GLY A 12 4.75 11.89 -10.68
CA GLY A 12 4.04 11.78 -9.42
C GLY A 12 3.91 13.12 -8.71
N GLN A 13 2.91 13.24 -7.84
CA GLN A 13 2.63 14.42 -7.02
C GLN A 13 2.49 14.03 -5.56
N GLU A 14 3.09 14.83 -4.68
CA GLU A 14 3.00 14.69 -3.23
C GLU A 14 1.78 15.42 -2.70
N HIS A 15 1.10 14.78 -1.74
CA HIS A 15 -0.03 15.36 -1.03
C HIS A 15 0.06 15.06 0.45
N TRP A 16 -0.62 15.87 1.24
CA TRP A 16 -0.70 15.73 2.68
C TRP A 16 -2.14 15.94 3.16
N THR A 17 -2.57 15.11 4.10
CA THR A 17 -3.82 15.29 4.82
C THR A 17 -3.60 15.08 6.31
N LYS A 18 -4.64 15.27 7.11
CA LYS A 18 -4.59 15.08 8.55
C LYS A 18 -5.65 14.10 9.03
N LYS A 19 -5.24 13.26 9.99
CA LYS A 19 -6.13 12.51 10.86
C LYS A 19 -5.98 13.12 12.27
N GLY A 20 -6.86 14.05 12.66
CA GLY A 20 -6.64 14.89 13.85
C GLY A 20 -5.31 15.64 13.72
N ASP A 21 -4.39 15.42 14.67
CA ASP A 21 -3.06 16.05 14.68
C ASP A 21 -1.98 15.27 13.91
N VAL A 22 -2.33 14.12 13.33
CA VAL A 22 -1.41 13.26 12.58
C VAL A 22 -1.37 13.67 11.13
N ASN A 23 -0.18 14.00 10.60
CA ASN A 23 0.00 14.26 9.18
C ASN A 23 0.20 12.93 8.44
N LEU A 24 -0.59 12.71 7.40
CA LEU A 24 -0.54 11.55 6.52
C LEU A 24 -0.05 11.96 5.14
N PHE A 25 0.92 11.24 4.64
CA PHE A 25 1.49 11.42 3.31
C PHE A 25 0.74 10.59 2.28
N LEU A 26 0.41 11.21 1.13
CA LEU A 26 -0.14 10.54 -0.03
C LEU A 26 0.73 10.84 -1.26
N TRP A 27 0.78 9.87 -2.15
CA TRP A 27 1.43 9.99 -3.44
C TRP A 27 0.44 9.68 -4.55
N GLU A 28 0.38 10.55 -5.55
CA GLU A 28 -0.51 10.44 -6.69
C GLU A 28 0.24 10.27 -7.99
N LYS A 29 -0.29 9.45 -8.90
CA LYS A 29 0.03 9.46 -10.32
C LYS A 29 -1.25 9.52 -11.12
N ARG A 30 -1.38 10.59 -11.87
CA ARG A 30 -2.60 10.90 -12.61
C ARG A 30 -2.50 10.45 -14.06
N ALA A 31 -3.57 9.86 -14.55
CA ALA A 31 -3.69 9.50 -15.95
C ALA A 31 -3.48 10.70 -16.88
N PRO A 32 -2.66 10.59 -17.93
CA PRO A 32 -2.62 11.60 -18.98
C PRO A 32 -4.01 11.80 -19.58
N GLY A 33 -4.48 13.05 -19.63
CA GLY A 33 -5.82 13.37 -20.13
C GLY A 33 -6.98 13.13 -19.16
N GLY A 34 -6.68 12.87 -17.89
CA GLY A 34 -7.67 12.74 -16.80
C GLY A 34 -8.11 11.29 -16.51
N ALA A 35 -8.76 11.12 -15.35
CA ALA A 35 -9.16 9.83 -14.81
C ALA A 35 -10.50 9.34 -15.42
N LYS A 36 -10.47 8.80 -16.62
CA LYS A 36 -11.68 8.29 -17.31
C LYS A 36 -12.24 7.01 -16.68
N ASN A 37 -11.38 6.21 -16.02
CA ASN A 37 -11.73 4.91 -15.45
C ASN A 37 -11.89 4.94 -13.92
N GLY A 38 -11.77 6.13 -13.31
CA GLY A 38 -11.95 6.36 -11.88
C GLY A 38 -10.64 6.33 -11.10
N THR A 39 -10.76 6.22 -9.78
CA THR A 39 -9.64 6.33 -8.83
C THR A 39 -9.29 4.97 -8.23
N VAL A 40 -8.00 4.70 -8.08
CA VAL A 40 -7.47 3.52 -7.35
C VAL A 40 -6.65 3.99 -6.17
N LEU A 41 -6.98 3.50 -4.98
CA LEU A 41 -6.22 3.71 -3.75
C LEU A 41 -5.49 2.43 -3.37
N PHE A 42 -4.16 2.49 -3.30
CA PHE A 42 -3.28 1.40 -2.91
C PHE A 42 -2.91 1.49 -1.42
N VAL A 43 -3.05 0.36 -0.71
CA VAL A 43 -2.86 0.25 0.74
C VAL A 43 -1.75 -0.75 1.05
N HIS A 44 -0.63 -0.25 1.59
CA HIS A 44 0.57 -1.06 1.84
C HIS A 44 0.45 -1.98 3.05
N GLY A 45 1.26 -3.03 3.06
CA GLY A 45 1.43 -3.96 4.19
C GLY A 45 2.31 -3.41 5.32
N SER A 46 2.71 -4.29 6.23
CA SER A 46 3.42 -3.91 7.47
C SER A 46 4.94 -3.74 7.35
N SER A 47 5.53 -4.02 6.19
CA SER A 47 7.00 -4.08 6.08
C SER A 47 7.63 -2.93 5.31
N MET A 48 6.87 -2.25 4.47
CA MET A 48 7.34 -1.13 3.65
C MET A 48 6.28 -0.05 3.56
N ALA A 49 6.72 1.18 3.27
CA ALA A 49 5.84 2.30 2.96
C ALA A 49 5.20 2.14 1.57
N SER A 50 4.22 2.98 1.26
CA SER A 50 3.40 2.84 0.06
C SER A 50 4.17 3.00 -1.24
N GLN A 51 4.96 4.06 -1.37
CA GLN A 51 5.67 4.38 -2.59
C GLN A 51 6.66 3.28 -3.03
N PRO A 52 7.52 2.71 -2.14
CA PRO A 52 8.39 1.60 -2.51
C PRO A 52 7.66 0.32 -2.93
N VAL A 53 6.40 0.14 -2.53
CA VAL A 53 5.60 -1.03 -2.88
C VAL A 53 4.90 -0.84 -4.22
N PHE A 54 4.30 0.32 -4.46
CA PHE A 54 3.39 0.52 -5.58
C PHE A 54 3.96 1.38 -6.71
N ASP A 55 5.00 2.19 -6.44
CA ASP A 55 5.66 3.03 -7.43
C ASP A 55 7.18 2.78 -7.51
N LEU A 56 7.59 1.54 -7.38
CA LEU A 56 8.99 1.15 -7.54
C LEU A 56 9.37 1.17 -9.02
N ARG A 57 10.39 1.97 -9.35
CA ARG A 57 10.99 1.98 -10.68
C ARG A 57 12.34 1.26 -10.66
N VAL A 58 12.45 0.22 -11.47
CA VAL A 58 13.67 -0.57 -11.58
C VAL A 58 14.33 -0.26 -12.93
N PRO A 59 15.56 0.26 -12.94
CA PRO A 59 16.31 0.50 -14.18
C PRO A 59 16.35 -0.75 -15.06
N GLY A 60 16.05 -0.58 -16.35
CA GLY A 60 16.01 -1.70 -17.32
C GLY A 60 14.80 -2.63 -17.20
N ARG A 61 13.83 -2.34 -16.30
CA ARG A 61 12.58 -3.10 -16.19
C ARG A 61 11.39 -2.18 -16.39
N PRO A 62 10.86 -2.06 -17.62
CA PRO A 62 9.62 -1.34 -17.86
C PRO A 62 8.47 -2.00 -17.09
N ASN A 63 7.45 -1.24 -16.75
CA ASN A 63 6.26 -1.70 -16.04
C ASN A 63 6.51 -2.22 -14.60
N SER A 64 7.57 -1.77 -13.94
CA SER A 64 7.83 -2.13 -12.54
C SER A 64 6.98 -1.35 -11.53
N SER A 65 6.34 -0.26 -11.93
CA SER A 65 5.40 0.52 -11.10
C SER A 65 3.95 0.10 -11.37
N ALA A 66 3.27 -0.38 -10.33
CA ALA A 66 1.83 -0.65 -10.41
C ALA A 66 1.04 0.65 -10.64
N MET A 67 1.47 1.75 -10.04
CA MET A 67 0.79 3.04 -10.21
C MET A 67 0.89 3.54 -11.66
N ASP A 68 2.06 3.43 -12.31
CA ASP A 68 2.20 3.77 -13.73
C ASP A 68 1.31 2.89 -14.60
N TYR A 69 1.28 1.58 -14.34
CA TYR A 69 0.46 0.63 -15.09
C TYR A 69 -1.02 1.02 -15.11
N PHE A 70 -1.58 1.38 -13.97
CA PHE A 70 -2.99 1.80 -13.88
C PHE A 70 -3.20 3.22 -14.42
N ALA A 71 -2.28 4.15 -14.19
CA ALA A 71 -2.39 5.53 -14.67
C ALA A 71 -2.36 5.58 -16.21
N GLU A 72 -1.51 4.79 -16.87
CA GLU A 72 -1.49 4.64 -18.33
C GLU A 72 -2.81 4.10 -18.90
N ARG A 73 -3.59 3.41 -18.05
CA ARG A 73 -4.91 2.88 -18.41
C ARG A 73 -6.07 3.79 -18.00
N GLY A 74 -5.80 5.05 -17.74
CA GLY A 74 -6.81 6.07 -17.48
C GLY A 74 -7.35 6.09 -16.06
N PHE A 75 -6.62 5.52 -15.10
CA PHE A 75 -6.97 5.65 -13.68
C PHE A 75 -6.20 6.80 -13.02
N ASP A 76 -6.81 7.43 -12.03
CA ASP A 76 -6.13 8.26 -11.06
C ASP A 76 -5.63 7.37 -9.92
N THR A 77 -4.32 7.26 -9.74
CA THR A 77 -3.74 6.29 -8.81
C THR A 77 -3.14 6.99 -7.61
N TRP A 78 -3.50 6.52 -6.44
CA TRP A 78 -3.07 7.04 -5.17
C TRP A 78 -2.51 5.95 -4.28
N CYS A 79 -1.51 6.26 -3.48
CA CYS A 79 -1.14 5.45 -2.34
C CYS A 79 -0.92 6.34 -1.12
N ILE A 80 -1.10 5.76 0.07
CA ILE A 80 -1.01 6.46 1.34
C ILE A 80 -0.03 5.74 2.25
N ASP A 81 0.84 6.48 2.92
CA ASP A 81 1.62 5.97 4.03
C ASP A 81 0.76 6.02 5.30
N MET A 82 0.53 4.84 5.91
CA MET A 82 -0.17 4.76 7.19
C MET A 82 0.63 5.48 8.28
N GLU A 83 -0.04 5.94 9.33
CA GLU A 83 0.64 6.44 10.51
C GLU A 83 1.70 5.44 11.01
N GLY A 84 2.88 5.93 11.32
CA GLY A 84 4.03 5.10 11.70
C GLY A 84 4.90 4.64 10.53
N TYR A 85 4.49 4.86 9.27
CA TYR A 85 5.21 4.41 8.07
C TYR A 85 5.68 5.57 7.20
N GLY A 86 6.68 5.27 6.38
CA GLY A 86 7.15 6.13 5.31
C GLY A 86 7.37 7.57 5.72
N ARG A 87 6.64 8.47 5.10
CA ARG A 87 6.71 9.92 5.31
C ARG A 87 5.63 10.45 6.28
N SER A 88 4.62 9.64 6.59
CA SER A 88 3.61 9.99 7.59
C SER A 88 4.19 10.11 8.99
N ASP A 89 3.47 10.81 9.87
CA ASP A 89 3.88 11.02 11.25
C ASP A 89 4.10 9.70 12.02
N LYS A 90 5.10 9.72 12.92
CA LYS A 90 5.52 8.58 13.73
C LYS A 90 5.62 8.92 15.22
N LYS A 91 5.00 10.04 15.64
CA LYS A 91 5.24 10.62 16.95
C LYS A 91 4.44 9.95 18.06
N ARG A 92 3.24 9.46 17.76
CA ARG A 92 2.38 8.84 18.76
C ARG A 92 2.88 7.44 19.14
N GLY A 93 2.83 7.11 20.41
CA GLY A 93 3.15 5.78 20.94
C GLY A 93 1.96 4.82 20.89
N ILE A 94 1.33 4.69 19.73
CA ILE A 94 0.13 3.85 19.55
C ILE A 94 0.47 2.43 19.09
N ASP A 95 -0.44 1.50 19.35
CA ASP A 95 -0.47 0.20 18.72
C ASP A 95 -1.16 0.36 17.36
N ALA A 96 -0.40 0.46 16.26
CA ALA A 96 -0.94 0.66 14.90
C ALA A 96 -1.84 -0.52 14.46
N THR A 97 -3.03 -0.61 15.07
CA THR A 97 -4.03 -1.65 14.82
C THR A 97 -4.58 -1.58 13.40
N ILE A 98 -5.34 -2.59 13.02
CA ILE A 98 -6.07 -2.58 11.74
C ILE A 98 -7.08 -1.43 11.70
N TRP A 99 -7.71 -1.12 12.83
CA TRP A 99 -8.68 -0.03 12.94
C TRP A 99 -8.05 1.36 12.83
N GLU A 100 -6.88 1.57 13.42
CA GLU A 100 -6.09 2.80 13.21
C GLU A 100 -5.74 3.02 11.74
N GLY A 101 -5.40 1.94 11.04
CA GLY A 101 -5.18 2.00 9.60
C GLY A 101 -6.45 2.27 8.78
N ALA A 102 -7.62 1.81 9.24
CA ALA A 102 -8.89 2.17 8.62
C ALA A 102 -9.22 3.66 8.81
N ASP A 103 -8.84 4.26 9.95
CA ASP A 103 -8.98 5.70 10.19
C ASP A 103 -8.02 6.52 9.32
N ASP A 104 -6.81 6.03 9.05
CA ASP A 104 -5.90 6.64 8.07
C ASP A 104 -6.51 6.64 6.67
N LEU A 105 -7.14 5.54 6.28
CA LEU A 105 -7.83 5.43 4.98
C LEU A 105 -9.06 6.31 4.91
N ASP A 106 -9.78 6.49 6.00
CA ASP A 106 -10.93 7.42 6.05
C ASP A 106 -10.47 8.86 5.77
N ALA A 107 -9.42 9.33 6.46
CA ALA A 107 -8.86 10.65 6.24
C ALA A 107 -8.28 10.81 4.83
N GLY A 108 -7.52 9.80 4.35
CA GLY A 108 -6.93 9.81 3.01
C GLY A 108 -7.97 9.79 1.91
N SER A 109 -8.99 8.97 2.03
CA SER A 109 -10.07 8.88 1.03
C SER A 109 -10.90 10.17 0.96
N ASP A 110 -11.20 10.79 2.09
CA ASP A 110 -11.89 12.08 2.15
C ASP A 110 -11.09 13.15 1.40
N TYR A 111 -9.80 13.23 1.65
CA TYR A 111 -8.89 14.15 0.96
C TYR A 111 -8.88 13.93 -0.55
N ILE A 112 -8.73 12.67 -1.00
CA ILE A 112 -8.71 12.31 -2.43
C ILE A 112 -10.01 12.72 -3.11
N MET A 113 -11.15 12.35 -2.52
CA MET A 113 -12.46 12.65 -3.08
C MET A 113 -12.69 14.15 -3.22
N LYS A 114 -12.32 14.95 -2.21
CA LYS A 114 -12.41 16.43 -2.23
C LYS A 114 -11.44 17.03 -3.27
N THR A 115 -10.20 16.57 -3.30
CA THR A 115 -9.15 17.12 -4.19
C THR A 115 -9.48 16.88 -5.66
N ARG A 116 -10.09 15.74 -5.98
CA ARG A 116 -10.36 15.33 -7.36
C ARG A 116 -11.84 15.41 -7.74
N ASN A 117 -12.71 15.84 -6.84
CA ASN A 117 -14.15 15.81 -7.02
C ASN A 117 -14.61 14.44 -7.56
N SER A 118 -14.06 13.37 -6.96
CA SER A 118 -14.28 12.00 -7.40
C SER A 118 -15.32 11.29 -6.54
N GLY A 119 -15.96 10.28 -7.12
CA GLY A 119 -16.86 9.37 -6.40
C GLY A 119 -16.10 8.22 -5.71
N PRO A 120 -16.83 7.15 -5.33
CA PRO A 120 -16.26 5.98 -4.70
C PRO A 120 -15.11 5.37 -5.53
N MET A 121 -14.07 4.92 -4.83
CA MET A 121 -12.82 4.45 -5.44
C MET A 121 -12.66 2.94 -5.40
N MET A 122 -11.80 2.42 -6.25
CA MET A 122 -11.29 1.06 -6.14
C MET A 122 -10.18 1.06 -5.10
N VAL A 123 -10.25 0.13 -4.14
CA VAL A 123 -9.26 -0.01 -3.07
C VAL A 123 -8.55 -1.34 -3.22
N TYR A 124 -7.22 -1.29 -3.32
CA TYR A 124 -6.37 -2.47 -3.33
C TYR A 124 -5.52 -2.49 -2.07
N GLY A 125 -5.61 -3.55 -1.27
CA GLY A 125 -4.80 -3.73 -0.08
C GLY A 125 -3.98 -5.00 -0.12
N ILE A 126 -2.72 -4.94 0.32
CA ILE A 126 -1.83 -6.10 0.38
C ILE A 126 -1.42 -6.44 1.81
N SER A 127 -1.46 -7.73 2.20
CA SER A 127 -1.03 -8.24 3.52
C SER A 127 -1.83 -7.55 4.66
N SER A 128 -1.19 -6.93 5.64
CA SER A 128 -1.91 -6.15 6.66
C SER A 128 -2.66 -4.94 6.07
N GLY A 129 -2.27 -4.47 4.90
CA GLY A 129 -3.03 -3.47 4.14
C GLY A 129 -4.36 -4.01 3.63
N ALA A 130 -4.44 -5.31 3.31
CA ALA A 130 -5.70 -5.95 2.94
C ALA A 130 -6.69 -5.96 4.12
N LEU A 131 -6.21 -6.23 5.34
CA LEU A 131 -7.05 -6.16 6.54
C LEU A 131 -7.55 -4.73 6.82
N ARG A 132 -6.67 -3.72 6.66
CA ARG A 132 -7.04 -2.30 6.83
C ARG A 132 -8.05 -1.85 5.76
N ALA A 133 -7.84 -2.25 4.52
CA ALA A 133 -8.77 -1.97 3.42
C ALA A 133 -10.14 -2.62 3.64
N ALA A 134 -10.18 -3.86 4.16
CA ALA A 134 -11.43 -4.53 4.51
C ALA A 134 -12.15 -3.81 5.65
N ALA A 135 -11.44 -3.44 6.72
CA ALA A 135 -12.00 -2.69 7.85
C ALA A 135 -12.51 -1.30 7.41
N PHE A 136 -11.78 -0.62 6.53
CA PHE A 136 -12.21 0.64 5.94
C PHE A 136 -13.49 0.47 5.11
N ALA A 137 -13.56 -0.55 4.26
CA ALA A 137 -14.74 -0.83 3.44
C ALA A 137 -15.99 -1.15 4.29
N GLN A 138 -15.82 -1.79 5.45
CA GLN A 138 -16.91 -2.01 6.41
C GLN A 138 -17.41 -0.70 7.03
N ARG A 139 -16.52 0.25 7.33
CA ARG A 139 -16.87 1.54 7.93
C ARG A 139 -17.41 2.55 6.94
N ARG A 140 -16.90 2.52 5.71
CA ARG A 140 -17.20 3.49 4.66
C ARG A 140 -17.57 2.82 3.33
N PRO A 141 -18.58 1.96 3.32
CA PRO A 141 -18.97 1.23 2.10
C PRO A 141 -19.31 2.20 0.96
N GLU A 142 -19.82 3.38 1.26
CA GLU A 142 -20.15 4.43 0.28
C GLU A 142 -18.93 5.01 -0.45
N ARG A 143 -17.73 4.81 0.10
CA ARG A 143 -16.46 5.28 -0.51
C ARG A 143 -15.73 4.22 -1.33
N VAL A 144 -16.21 2.97 -1.29
CA VAL A 144 -15.55 1.83 -1.93
C VAL A 144 -16.42 1.29 -3.06
N LYS A 145 -15.97 1.49 -4.30
CA LYS A 145 -16.61 0.96 -5.51
C LYS A 145 -16.26 -0.52 -5.74
N ARG A 146 -15.02 -0.88 -5.49
CA ARG A 146 -14.48 -2.24 -5.61
C ARG A 146 -13.37 -2.43 -4.60
N LEU A 147 -13.23 -3.64 -4.08
CA LEU A 147 -12.21 -4.01 -3.11
C LEU A 147 -11.43 -5.21 -3.64
N ALA A 148 -10.09 -5.10 -3.66
CA ALA A 148 -9.18 -6.19 -3.95
C ALA A 148 -8.27 -6.42 -2.74
N LEU A 149 -8.28 -7.65 -2.20
CA LEU A 149 -7.55 -8.05 -1.01
C LEU A 149 -6.49 -9.08 -1.39
N ASP A 150 -5.24 -8.65 -1.45
CA ASP A 150 -4.11 -9.49 -1.79
C ASP A 150 -3.39 -9.98 -0.53
N ALA A 151 -2.99 -11.25 -0.52
CA ALA A 151 -2.38 -11.91 0.63
C ALA A 151 -3.19 -11.69 1.93
N HIS A 152 -4.52 -11.70 1.82
CA HIS A 152 -5.45 -11.52 2.92
C HIS A 152 -5.47 -12.76 3.83
N VAL A 153 -5.41 -12.54 5.13
CA VAL A 153 -5.51 -13.58 6.14
C VAL A 153 -6.86 -13.46 6.86
N TRP A 154 -7.68 -14.52 6.79
CA TRP A 154 -8.98 -14.51 7.45
C TRP A 154 -8.86 -14.64 8.98
N THR A 155 -8.29 -15.73 9.49
CA THR A 155 -8.14 -15.96 10.94
C THR A 155 -6.69 -15.99 11.40
N GLY A 156 -5.76 -16.38 10.56
CA GLY A 156 -4.36 -16.65 10.91
C GLY A 156 -4.18 -17.87 11.84
N GLU A 157 -5.23 -18.59 12.16
CA GLU A 157 -5.17 -19.80 12.97
C GLU A 157 -4.31 -20.87 12.28
N GLY A 158 -3.44 -21.53 13.04
CA GLY A 158 -2.50 -22.52 12.49
C GLY A 158 -1.36 -21.93 11.64
N SER A 159 -1.24 -20.58 11.52
CA SER A 159 -0.17 -19.96 10.78
C SER A 159 1.17 -19.97 11.52
N PRO A 160 2.20 -20.70 11.01
CA PRO A 160 3.54 -20.70 11.63
C PRO A 160 4.16 -19.29 11.73
N THR A 161 3.85 -18.43 10.75
CA THR A 161 4.31 -17.04 10.77
C THR A 161 3.69 -16.24 11.91
N LEU A 162 2.42 -16.45 12.21
CA LEU A 162 1.75 -15.80 13.33
C LEU A 162 2.31 -16.27 14.66
N GLU A 163 2.57 -17.55 14.82
CA GLU A 163 3.19 -18.12 16.03
C GLU A 163 4.59 -17.54 16.27
N GLN A 164 5.42 -17.42 15.23
CA GLN A 164 6.73 -16.78 15.35
C GLN A 164 6.62 -15.29 15.74
N ARG A 165 5.62 -14.58 15.25
CA ARG A 165 5.36 -13.19 15.64
C ARG A 165 4.89 -13.07 17.08
N ARG A 166 4.05 -14.01 17.55
CA ARG A 166 3.58 -14.05 18.95
C ARG A 166 4.72 -14.17 19.95
N LYS A 167 5.79 -14.90 19.62
CA LYS A 167 6.99 -15.01 20.48
C LYS A 167 7.67 -13.65 20.74
N LYS A 168 7.48 -12.67 19.84
CA LYS A 168 8.02 -11.31 19.97
C LYS A 168 6.98 -10.28 20.42
N LEU A 169 5.79 -10.71 20.83
CA LEU A 169 4.69 -9.80 21.14
C LEU A 169 5.04 -8.86 22.30
N SER A 170 5.68 -9.37 23.37
CA SER A 170 6.09 -8.57 24.53
C SER A 170 7.09 -7.47 24.16
N GLU A 171 8.01 -7.75 23.22
CA GLU A 171 8.94 -6.76 22.68
C GLU A 171 8.21 -5.69 21.88
N TYR A 172 7.31 -6.08 21.00
CA TYR A 172 6.52 -5.15 20.19
C TYR A 172 5.61 -4.26 21.04
N LEU A 173 5.01 -4.80 22.09
CA LEU A 173 4.18 -4.01 23.01
C LEU A 173 5.00 -2.97 23.78
N LYS A 174 6.27 -3.26 24.08
CA LYS A 174 7.18 -2.31 24.72
C LYS A 174 7.63 -1.20 23.78
N THR A 175 8.12 -1.57 22.61
CA THR A 175 8.78 -0.65 21.68
C THR A 175 7.78 0.11 20.80
N LYS A 176 6.58 -0.44 20.59
CA LYS A 176 5.56 0.07 19.64
C LYS A 176 6.07 0.25 18.21
N ARG A 177 7.31 -0.18 17.94
CA ARG A 177 8.00 0.03 16.65
C ARG A 177 8.91 -1.14 16.32
N ARG A 178 8.99 -1.43 15.04
CA ARG A 178 9.97 -2.32 14.46
C ARG A 178 10.68 -1.57 13.33
N PRO A 179 11.92 -1.10 13.55
CA PRO A 179 12.69 -0.47 12.49
C PRO A 179 12.94 -1.46 11.36
N ILE A 180 12.88 -0.95 10.13
CA ILE A 180 13.16 -1.71 8.91
C ILE A 180 14.46 -1.13 8.33
N ASP A 181 15.51 -1.93 8.27
CA ASP A 181 16.79 -1.57 7.70
C ASP A 181 17.02 -2.20 6.30
N LYS A 182 18.13 -1.84 5.67
CA LYS A 182 18.51 -2.37 4.35
C LYS A 182 18.72 -3.89 4.37
N SER A 183 19.22 -4.45 5.46
CA SER A 183 19.46 -5.89 5.58
C SER A 183 18.15 -6.66 5.62
N PHE A 184 17.16 -6.16 6.35
CA PHE A 184 15.82 -6.73 6.37
C PHE A 184 15.17 -6.69 4.98
N VAL A 185 15.24 -5.54 4.28
CA VAL A 185 14.69 -5.42 2.92
C VAL A 185 15.38 -6.42 1.99
N ARG A 186 16.72 -6.49 2.00
CA ARG A 186 17.48 -7.46 1.20
C ARG A 186 17.04 -8.90 1.47
N SER A 187 16.82 -9.27 2.73
CA SER A 187 16.39 -10.62 3.11
C SER A 187 15.04 -11.04 2.50
N ILE A 188 14.15 -10.09 2.20
CA ILE A 188 12.87 -10.36 1.53
C ILE A 188 13.13 -10.83 0.10
N PHE A 189 13.96 -10.11 -0.65
CA PHE A 189 14.29 -10.43 -2.04
C PHE A 189 15.16 -11.69 -2.17
N GLU A 190 16.03 -11.98 -1.19
CA GLU A 190 16.85 -13.19 -1.19
C GLU A 190 16.07 -14.47 -0.90
N ARG A 191 15.01 -14.38 -0.11
CA ARG A 191 14.11 -15.53 0.16
C ARG A 191 13.43 -16.02 -1.12
N ASP A 192 13.01 -15.11 -1.95
CA ASP A 192 12.34 -15.42 -3.21
C ASP A 192 13.32 -16.12 -4.20
N ARG A 193 14.57 -15.69 -4.26
CA ARG A 193 15.60 -16.35 -5.06
C ARG A 193 15.86 -17.82 -4.65
N LYS A 194 15.78 -18.12 -3.35
CA LYS A 194 15.98 -19.50 -2.85
C LYS A 194 14.79 -20.40 -3.20
N SER A 195 13.57 -19.90 -3.11
CA SER A 195 12.35 -20.64 -3.48
C SER A 195 12.32 -20.98 -4.97
N THR A 196 12.72 -20.03 -5.85
CA THR A 196 12.76 -20.23 -7.30
C THR A 196 13.82 -21.26 -7.72
N ARG A 197 14.97 -21.31 -7.03
CA ARG A 197 16.02 -22.33 -7.30
C ARG A 197 15.61 -23.74 -6.86
N LEU A 198 14.85 -23.88 -5.80
CA LEU A 198 14.35 -25.19 -5.35
C LEU A 198 13.31 -25.78 -6.31
N ASN A 199 12.48 -24.93 -6.92
CA ASN A 199 11.50 -25.37 -7.90
C ASN A 199 12.10 -25.72 -9.28
N SER A 200 13.29 -25.21 -9.63
CA SER A 200 13.97 -25.52 -10.88
C SER A 200 14.82 -26.79 -10.85
N SER A 201 14.98 -27.41 -9.67
CA SER A 201 15.73 -28.67 -9.51
C SER A 201 14.84 -29.94 -9.53
N HIS A 202 13.56 -29.80 -9.84
CA HIS A 202 12.58 -30.89 -9.93
C HIS A 202 11.92 -31.04 -11.30
N THR A 203 12.55 -30.55 -12.37
CA THR A 203 12.16 -30.83 -13.76
C THR A 203 13.20 -31.66 -14.49
#